data_df853e00325e17f8e0077502ff483e69
#
_entry.id   df853e00325e17f8e0077502ff483e69
#
_cell.length_a   1.000
_cell.length_b   1.000
_cell.length_c   1.000
_cell.angle_alpha   90.00
_cell.angle_beta   90.00
_cell.angle_gamma   90.00
#
_symmetry.space_group_name_H-M   'P 1'
#
loop_
_entity.id
_entity.type
_entity.pdbx_description
1 polymer ?
#
loop_
_entity_poly.entity_id
_entity_poly.type
_entity_poly.pdbx_seq_one_letter_code
_entity_poly.pdbx_strand_id
1 'polypeptide(L)'
;ANTNWNLVSSPVIGQDIDTFVAIEDLSSVSGSNIGLRDYNNSVASWEYYENGVSVAGDFISGDGRGIQLADPGDISFSGSINTSDVTIGMTSNTNGFNLVGNPYPSYVAGNEKADGTNNILSINAANLIENTLWFWNQETNSYLPINQSSSAFHIAPAQGFFVNALGSENLNITEAMQSHQETDSFLRLTSRREIQLTLTNGSDTRNADIYYIEGATTGWDNGYDSSIFGGI
;
A
#
# COMPACT_ATOMS: atom_id res chain seq x y z
N ALA A 1 -14.08 -2.30 -6.63
CA ALA A 1 -13.74 -2.85 -5.30
C ALA A 1 -14.82 -3.85 -4.87
N ASN A 2 -14.51 -4.74 -3.96
CA ASN A 2 -15.48 -5.61 -3.29
C ASN A 2 -15.82 -5.02 -1.89
N THR A 3 -16.67 -5.71 -1.12
CA THR A 3 -17.08 -5.28 0.23
C THR A 3 -16.04 -5.53 1.33
N ASN A 4 -14.82 -5.98 1.00
CA ASN A 4 -13.72 -6.13 1.94
C ASN A 4 -12.87 -4.84 1.98
N TRP A 5 -12.00 -4.73 2.99
CA TRP A 5 -11.05 -3.62 3.08
C TRP A 5 -10.07 -3.63 1.92
N ASN A 6 -9.84 -2.45 1.35
CA ASN A 6 -8.83 -2.17 0.33
C ASN A 6 -7.93 -1.06 0.83
N LEU A 7 -6.68 -1.02 0.35
CA LEU A 7 -5.79 0.12 0.56
C LEU A 7 -5.76 0.96 -0.71
N VAL A 8 -6.08 2.24 -0.57
CA VAL A 8 -6.17 3.18 -1.68
C VAL A 8 -5.37 4.45 -1.39
N SER A 9 -5.08 5.21 -2.44
CA SER A 9 -4.53 6.57 -2.39
C SER A 9 -5.19 7.39 -3.49
N SER A 10 -5.40 8.69 -3.28
CA SER A 10 -5.96 9.53 -4.34
C SER A 10 -4.95 9.70 -5.48
N PRO A 11 -5.31 9.36 -6.73
CA PRO A 11 -4.44 9.57 -7.90
C PRO A 11 -4.54 11.00 -8.45
N VAL A 12 -5.26 11.88 -7.74
CA VAL A 12 -5.49 13.28 -8.13
C VAL A 12 -5.30 14.22 -6.95
N ILE A 13 -5.07 15.49 -7.23
CA ILE A 13 -4.93 16.57 -6.26
C ILE A 13 -6.27 17.30 -6.10
N GLY A 14 -6.61 17.69 -4.86
CA GLY A 14 -7.78 18.50 -4.55
C GLY A 14 -9.10 17.72 -4.49
N GLN A 15 -9.02 16.39 -4.27
CA GLN A 15 -10.21 15.63 -3.91
C GLN A 15 -10.54 15.87 -2.45
N ASP A 16 -11.61 16.59 -2.18
CA ASP A 16 -12.14 16.80 -0.85
C ASP A 16 -12.75 15.50 -0.28
N ILE A 17 -12.39 15.15 0.95
CA ILE A 17 -12.78 13.89 1.59
C ILE A 17 -14.27 13.88 1.94
N ASP A 18 -14.83 14.98 2.40
CA ASP A 18 -16.26 15.07 2.76
C ASP A 18 -17.13 14.89 1.51
N THR A 19 -16.71 15.47 0.39
CA THR A 19 -17.37 15.30 -0.91
C THR A 19 -17.25 13.84 -1.39
N PHE A 20 -16.08 13.22 -1.26
CA PHE A 20 -15.86 11.81 -1.60
C PHE A 20 -16.77 10.89 -0.77
N VAL A 21 -16.81 11.09 0.54
CA VAL A 21 -17.67 10.33 1.46
C VAL A 21 -19.16 10.48 1.15
N ALA A 22 -19.58 11.65 0.67
CA ALA A 22 -20.99 11.91 0.33
C ALA A 22 -21.43 11.24 -0.98
N ILE A 23 -20.48 10.87 -1.87
CA ILE A 23 -20.76 10.30 -3.20
C ILE A 23 -20.57 8.78 -3.20
N GLU A 24 -19.52 8.28 -2.53
CA GLU A 24 -19.16 6.88 -2.56
C GLU A 24 -20.00 6.04 -1.59
N ASP A 25 -20.35 4.83 -2.01
CA ASP A 25 -21.16 3.88 -1.22
C ASP A 25 -20.29 3.19 -0.16
N LEU A 26 -19.91 3.92 0.89
CA LEU A 26 -19.06 3.41 1.96
C LEU A 26 -19.85 2.59 2.97
N SER A 27 -19.26 1.50 3.45
CA SER A 27 -19.90 0.64 4.46
C SER A 27 -20.10 1.37 5.79
N SER A 28 -21.14 0.99 6.52
CA SER A 28 -21.28 1.30 7.95
C SER A 28 -20.47 0.28 8.76
N VAL A 29 -19.54 0.74 9.59
CA VAL A 29 -18.65 -0.15 10.35
C VAL A 29 -19.18 -0.36 11.78
N SER A 30 -19.24 0.71 12.58
CA SER A 30 -19.76 0.67 13.96
C SER A 30 -20.05 2.09 14.45
N GLY A 31 -21.23 2.34 15.02
CA GLY A 31 -21.64 3.67 15.47
C GLY A 31 -21.67 4.65 14.30
N SER A 32 -20.93 5.77 14.41
CA SER A 32 -20.74 6.77 13.35
C SER A 32 -19.61 6.45 12.37
N ASN A 33 -18.83 5.39 12.64
CA ASN A 33 -17.71 4.99 11.79
C ASN A 33 -18.19 4.47 10.44
N ILE A 34 -17.56 4.92 9.37
CA ILE A 34 -17.82 4.45 8.01
C ILE A 34 -16.59 3.76 7.40
N GLY A 35 -16.75 3.20 6.23
CA GLY A 35 -15.73 2.45 5.49
C GLY A 35 -14.58 3.29 4.94
N LEU A 36 -14.11 4.29 5.67
CA LEU A 36 -12.90 5.06 5.40
C LEU A 36 -12.08 5.18 6.69
N ARG A 37 -10.77 4.96 6.60
CA ARG A 37 -9.89 5.01 7.76
C ARG A 37 -8.45 5.35 7.39
N ASP A 38 -7.76 6.00 8.32
CA ASP A 38 -6.33 6.28 8.28
C ASP A 38 -5.56 5.28 9.13
N TYR A 39 -4.28 5.08 8.83
CA TYR A 39 -3.38 4.37 9.70
C TYR A 39 -2.56 5.35 10.54
N ASN A 40 -2.82 5.38 11.84
CA ASN A 40 -2.03 6.18 12.77
C ASN A 40 -0.77 5.41 13.21
N ASN A 41 0.35 5.77 12.62
CA ASN A 41 1.66 5.18 12.91
C ASN A 41 2.10 5.39 14.37
N SER A 42 1.70 6.49 15.03
CA SER A 42 2.14 6.81 16.39
C SER A 42 1.57 5.87 17.47
N VAL A 43 0.47 5.20 17.18
CA VAL A 43 -0.17 4.22 18.07
C VAL A 43 -0.39 2.86 17.39
N ALA A 44 0.07 2.72 16.15
CA ALA A 44 -0.07 1.52 15.31
C ALA A 44 -1.51 1.02 15.20
N SER A 45 -2.45 1.93 14.99
CA SER A 45 -3.89 1.61 14.94
C SER A 45 -4.59 2.32 13.80
N TRP A 46 -5.78 1.81 13.46
CA TRP A 46 -6.67 2.42 12.49
C TRP A 46 -7.56 3.47 13.14
N GLU A 47 -7.66 4.64 12.51
CA GLU A 47 -8.57 5.72 12.87
C GLU A 47 -9.64 5.86 11.79
N TYR A 48 -10.89 5.67 12.20
CA TYR A 48 -12.03 5.70 11.27
C TYR A 48 -12.52 7.12 11.05
N TYR A 49 -12.95 7.40 9.84
CA TYR A 49 -13.76 8.57 9.55
C TYR A 49 -15.15 8.39 10.19
N GLU A 50 -15.57 9.39 10.96
CA GLU A 50 -16.87 9.41 11.62
C GLU A 50 -17.83 10.33 10.87
N ASN A 51 -18.89 9.76 10.31
CA ASN A 51 -19.85 10.51 9.51
C ASN A 51 -20.53 11.61 10.34
N GLY A 52 -20.45 12.85 9.84
CA GLY A 52 -21.01 14.05 10.49
C GLY A 52 -20.21 14.55 11.71
N VAL A 53 -19.05 13.96 12.00
CA VAL A 53 -18.18 14.36 13.13
C VAL A 53 -16.79 14.73 12.64
N SER A 54 -16.18 13.91 11.78
CA SER A 54 -14.84 14.20 11.23
C SER A 54 -14.86 15.40 10.29
N VAL A 55 -13.84 16.24 10.42
CA VAL A 55 -13.56 17.34 9.49
C VAL A 55 -12.27 17.00 8.78
N ALA A 56 -12.34 16.67 7.50
CA ALA A 56 -11.24 15.99 6.83
C ALA A 56 -10.40 16.89 5.92
N GLY A 57 -10.92 17.76 5.10
CA GLY A 57 -10.16 18.46 4.05
C GLY A 57 -9.87 17.57 2.84
N ASP A 58 -8.78 17.82 2.12
CA ASP A 58 -8.44 17.09 0.91
C ASP A 58 -7.63 15.81 1.19
N PHE A 59 -7.76 14.82 0.29
CA PHE A 59 -6.79 13.73 0.23
C PHE A 59 -5.40 14.28 -0.07
N ILE A 60 -4.43 13.94 0.77
CA ILE A 60 -3.04 14.31 0.55
C ILE A 60 -2.44 13.36 -0.49
N SER A 61 -1.73 13.93 -1.48
CA SER A 61 -1.12 13.16 -2.57
C SER A 61 -0.09 12.17 -2.03
N GLY A 62 -0.29 10.89 -2.30
CA GLY A 62 0.57 9.82 -1.84
C GLY A 62 0.24 9.24 -0.46
N ASP A 63 -0.63 9.88 0.33
CA ASP A 63 -1.14 9.28 1.55
C ASP A 63 -2.09 8.12 1.22
N GLY A 64 -1.92 7.03 1.96
CA GLY A 64 -2.78 5.86 1.82
C GLY A 64 -3.93 5.86 2.84
N ARG A 65 -5.05 5.24 2.45
CA ARG A 65 -6.23 5.06 3.29
C ARG A 65 -6.79 3.65 3.16
N GLY A 66 -7.43 3.15 4.22
CA GLY A 66 -8.28 1.98 4.13
C GLY A 66 -9.68 2.38 3.68
N ILE A 67 -10.23 1.66 2.70
CA ILE A 67 -11.59 1.86 2.21
C ILE A 67 -12.38 0.54 2.20
N GLN A 68 -13.66 0.61 2.53
CA GLN A 68 -14.60 -0.50 2.45
C GLN A 68 -15.94 -0.02 1.90
N LEU A 69 -16.40 -0.63 0.81
CA LEU A 69 -17.70 -0.31 0.21
C LEU A 69 -18.82 -1.12 0.87
N ALA A 70 -20.03 -0.59 0.89
CA ALA A 70 -21.24 -1.29 1.31
C ALA A 70 -21.62 -2.38 0.29
N ASP A 71 -21.60 -2.03 -0.98
CA ASP A 71 -21.82 -2.95 -2.11
C ASP A 71 -20.58 -2.99 -3.03
N PRO A 72 -20.34 -4.10 -3.77
CA PRO A 72 -19.26 -4.15 -4.74
C PRO A 72 -19.45 -3.11 -5.84
N GLY A 73 -18.43 -2.27 -6.08
CA GLY A 73 -18.52 -1.18 -7.06
C GLY A 73 -17.18 -0.54 -7.38
N ASP A 74 -17.24 0.53 -8.12
CA ASP A 74 -16.11 1.38 -8.44
C ASP A 74 -16.07 2.56 -7.49
N ILE A 75 -14.88 3.10 -7.24
CA ILE A 75 -14.66 4.37 -6.56
C ILE A 75 -14.13 5.39 -7.56
N SER A 76 -14.54 6.64 -7.39
CA SER A 76 -14.17 7.72 -8.29
C SER A 76 -13.46 8.84 -7.56
N PHE A 77 -12.32 9.27 -8.08
CA PHE A 77 -11.61 10.44 -7.60
C PHE A 77 -11.75 11.59 -8.62
N SER A 78 -12.02 12.79 -8.13
CA SER A 78 -12.17 14.00 -8.95
C SER A 78 -11.20 15.08 -8.51
N GLY A 79 -10.38 15.59 -9.43
CA GLY A 79 -9.37 16.59 -9.13
C GLY A 79 -8.43 16.86 -10.29
N SER A 80 -7.31 17.49 -9.99
CA SER A 80 -6.26 17.76 -10.97
C SER A 80 -5.23 16.64 -11.03
N ILE A 81 -4.72 16.31 -12.20
CA ILE A 81 -3.65 15.35 -12.39
C ILE A 81 -2.36 15.88 -11.75
N ASN A 82 -1.68 15.02 -11.01
CA ASN A 82 -0.36 15.32 -10.49
C ASN A 82 0.70 15.20 -11.60
N THR A 83 1.45 16.27 -11.83
CA THR A 83 2.46 16.39 -12.91
C THR A 83 3.86 16.67 -12.36
N SER A 84 4.14 16.33 -11.12
CA SER A 84 5.44 16.55 -10.48
C SER A 84 5.75 15.42 -9.49
N ASP A 85 7.02 15.34 -9.09
CA ASP A 85 7.46 14.41 -8.07
C ASP A 85 6.69 14.63 -6.76
N VAL A 86 6.32 13.54 -6.09
CA VAL A 86 5.62 13.54 -4.80
C VAL A 86 6.56 13.06 -3.70
N THR A 87 6.62 13.84 -2.64
CA THR A 87 7.38 13.51 -1.42
C THR A 87 6.42 13.32 -0.26
N ILE A 88 6.46 12.16 0.36
CA ILE A 88 5.58 11.76 1.47
C ILE A 88 6.42 11.66 2.74
N GLY A 89 6.09 12.43 3.76
CA GLY A 89 6.76 12.34 5.06
C GLY A 89 6.43 11.03 5.76
N MET A 90 7.46 10.30 6.19
CA MET A 90 7.30 9.07 6.96
C MET A 90 7.84 9.25 8.38
N THR A 91 7.42 8.40 9.30
CA THR A 91 7.95 8.35 10.67
C THR A 91 8.21 6.91 11.09
N SER A 92 9.18 6.72 11.99
CA SER A 92 9.48 5.40 12.60
C SER A 92 8.78 5.20 13.94
N ASN A 93 7.71 5.95 14.23
CA ASN A 93 6.96 5.82 15.47
C ASN A 93 6.44 4.38 15.65
N THR A 94 6.32 3.96 16.88
CA THR A 94 5.80 2.66 17.33
C THR A 94 6.34 1.45 16.57
N ASN A 95 5.99 1.26 15.30
CA ASN A 95 6.39 0.09 14.49
C ASN A 95 7.02 0.46 13.14
N GLY A 96 7.19 1.75 12.85
CA GLY A 96 7.80 2.25 11.60
C GLY A 96 6.93 2.11 10.34
N PHE A 97 5.80 1.43 10.39
CA PHE A 97 4.96 1.26 9.22
C PHE A 97 4.16 2.52 8.90
N ASN A 98 4.22 2.95 7.64
CA ASN A 98 3.48 4.08 7.10
C ASN A 98 2.62 3.61 5.93
N LEU A 99 1.36 4.01 5.91
CA LEU A 99 0.45 3.74 4.81
C LEU A 99 0.56 4.85 3.78
N VAL A 100 1.00 4.48 2.60
CA VAL A 100 1.24 5.38 1.46
C VAL A 100 0.57 4.82 0.21
N GLY A 101 0.66 5.50 -0.93
CA GLY A 101 0.13 4.95 -2.16
C GLY A 101 0.53 5.70 -3.42
N ASN A 102 0.11 5.17 -4.55
CA ASN A 102 0.40 5.74 -5.85
C ASN A 102 -0.36 7.06 -6.05
N PRO A 103 0.35 8.21 -6.19
CA PRO A 103 -0.26 9.53 -6.34
C PRO A 103 -0.63 9.87 -7.78
N TYR A 104 -0.42 8.95 -8.74
CA TYR A 104 -0.63 9.21 -10.16
C TYR A 104 -1.77 8.37 -10.74
N PRO A 105 -2.43 8.84 -11.80
CA PRO A 105 -3.41 8.07 -12.55
C PRO A 105 -2.78 7.06 -13.54
N SER A 106 -1.51 6.75 -13.38
CA SER A 106 -0.72 5.78 -14.13
C SER A 106 -0.11 4.73 -13.21
N TYR A 107 0.40 3.64 -13.76
CA TYR A 107 1.18 2.68 -12.99
C TYR A 107 2.52 3.29 -12.57
N VAL A 108 3.02 2.85 -11.42
CA VAL A 108 4.34 3.22 -10.88
C VAL A 108 5.19 1.97 -10.69
N ALA A 109 6.44 2.00 -11.14
CA ALA A 109 7.37 0.89 -10.96
C ALA A 109 7.71 0.71 -9.47
N GLY A 110 7.43 -0.48 -8.92
CA GLY A 110 7.68 -0.80 -7.52
C GLY A 110 9.10 -1.28 -7.24
N ASN A 111 9.68 -2.10 -8.13
CA ASN A 111 10.97 -2.75 -7.94
C ASN A 111 11.86 -2.67 -9.20
N GLU A 112 13.14 -3.08 -9.08
CA GLU A 112 14.13 -3.02 -10.15
C GLU A 112 13.78 -3.84 -11.39
N LYS A 113 12.95 -4.89 -11.24
CA LYS A 113 12.52 -5.70 -12.39
C LYS A 113 11.40 -5.02 -13.19
N ALA A 114 10.67 -4.08 -12.57
CA ALA A 114 9.70 -3.24 -13.27
C ALA A 114 10.40 -2.09 -14.02
N ASP A 115 11.35 -1.42 -13.38
CA ASP A 115 12.26 -0.42 -13.96
C ASP A 115 13.59 -0.46 -13.20
N GLY A 116 14.69 -0.75 -13.90
CA GLY A 116 16.01 -0.92 -13.29
C GLY A 116 16.60 0.34 -12.66
N THR A 117 16.03 1.52 -12.93
CA THR A 117 16.54 2.82 -12.47
C THR A 117 15.50 3.60 -11.66
N ASN A 118 14.29 3.73 -12.20
CA ASN A 118 13.23 4.56 -11.64
C ASN A 118 12.16 3.68 -11.01
N ASN A 119 12.41 3.21 -9.80
CA ASN A 119 11.43 2.42 -9.04
C ASN A 119 11.45 2.82 -7.56
N ILE A 120 10.34 2.57 -6.86
CA ILE A 120 10.17 3.01 -5.46
C ILE A 120 11.25 2.43 -4.56
N LEU A 121 11.51 1.12 -4.63
CA LEU A 121 12.43 0.46 -3.71
C LEU A 121 13.88 0.92 -3.91
N SER A 122 14.34 1.12 -5.15
CA SER A 122 15.73 1.55 -5.39
C SER A 122 15.96 3.00 -4.95
N ILE A 123 15.02 3.89 -5.26
CA ILE A 123 15.17 5.33 -4.94
C ILE A 123 15.06 5.59 -3.43
N ASN A 124 14.27 4.79 -2.71
CA ASN A 124 14.02 5.00 -1.28
C ASN A 124 14.77 4.02 -0.37
N ALA A 125 15.66 3.19 -0.88
CA ALA A 125 16.33 2.13 -0.11
C ALA A 125 17.03 2.61 1.17
N ALA A 126 17.58 3.83 1.15
CA ALA A 126 18.27 4.41 2.31
C ALA A 126 17.31 4.91 3.41
N ASN A 127 16.03 5.08 3.09
CA ASN A 127 15.00 5.65 3.97
C ASN A 127 14.10 4.58 4.60
N LEU A 128 14.28 3.32 4.19
CA LEU A 128 13.49 2.18 4.63
C LEU A 128 14.32 1.22 5.50
N ILE A 129 13.74 0.72 6.60
CA ILE A 129 14.36 -0.37 7.40
C ILE A 129 14.41 -1.65 6.56
N GLU A 130 13.30 -1.94 5.90
CA GLU A 130 13.17 -3.07 5.00
C GLU A 130 12.83 -2.53 3.60
N ASN A 131 13.65 -2.89 2.63
CA ASN A 131 13.42 -2.50 1.24
C ASN A 131 12.30 -3.34 0.61
N THR A 132 11.09 -3.18 1.15
CA THR A 132 9.90 -3.97 0.87
C THR A 132 8.66 -3.08 0.87
N LEU A 133 7.70 -3.39 0.00
CA LEU A 133 6.36 -2.83 -0.05
C LEU A 133 5.37 -3.91 0.36
N TRP A 134 4.39 -3.60 1.24
CA TRP A 134 3.36 -4.56 1.66
C TRP A 134 1.99 -4.15 1.11
N PHE A 135 1.44 -5.03 0.28
CA PHE A 135 0.13 -4.86 -0.33
C PHE A 135 -0.91 -5.72 0.37
N TRP A 136 -2.06 -5.17 0.66
CA TRP A 136 -3.16 -5.95 1.22
C TRP A 136 -3.77 -6.87 0.16
N ASN A 137 -3.79 -8.17 0.43
CA ASN A 137 -4.47 -9.17 -0.37
C ASN A 137 -5.78 -9.59 0.32
N GLN A 138 -6.89 -9.24 -0.31
CA GLN A 138 -8.22 -9.51 0.21
C GLN A 138 -8.61 -10.98 0.18
N GLU A 139 -8.10 -11.75 -0.79
CA GLU A 139 -8.44 -13.17 -0.94
C GLU A 139 -7.84 -14.01 0.18
N THR A 140 -6.61 -13.71 0.56
CA THR A 140 -5.88 -14.43 1.62
C THR A 140 -5.99 -13.76 2.97
N ASN A 141 -6.58 -12.55 3.03
CA ASN A 141 -6.70 -11.72 4.23
C ASN A 141 -5.33 -11.50 4.90
N SER A 142 -4.31 -11.22 4.09
CA SER A 142 -2.92 -11.06 4.53
C SER A 142 -2.18 -10.02 3.69
N TYR A 143 -1.03 -9.57 4.18
CA TYR A 143 -0.16 -8.69 3.41
C TYR A 143 0.79 -9.47 2.53
N LEU A 144 0.88 -9.06 1.27
CA LEU A 144 1.83 -9.55 0.29
C LEU A 144 3.06 -8.66 0.27
N PRO A 145 4.25 -9.17 0.64
CA PRO A 145 5.50 -8.42 0.50
C PRO A 145 5.98 -8.44 -0.95
N ILE A 146 6.32 -7.27 -1.47
CA ILE A 146 7.01 -7.06 -2.75
C ILE A 146 8.36 -6.44 -2.48
N ASN A 147 9.42 -7.07 -2.94
CA ASN A 147 10.79 -6.62 -2.78
C ASN A 147 11.59 -6.76 -4.09
N GLN A 148 12.90 -6.56 -4.06
CA GLN A 148 13.73 -6.63 -5.26
C GLN A 148 13.84 -8.05 -5.84
N SER A 149 13.58 -9.10 -5.03
CA SER A 149 13.52 -10.48 -5.52
C SER A 149 12.22 -10.83 -6.25
N SER A 150 11.15 -10.08 -6.00
CA SER A 150 9.85 -10.28 -6.61
C SER A 150 9.92 -10.10 -8.13
N SER A 151 9.00 -10.70 -8.88
CA SER A 151 8.83 -10.41 -10.31
C SER A 151 8.59 -8.91 -10.54
N ALA A 152 8.71 -8.44 -11.78
CA ALA A 152 8.37 -7.06 -12.15
C ALA A 152 6.99 -6.69 -11.58
N PHE A 153 6.97 -5.66 -10.72
CA PHE A 153 5.76 -5.23 -10.04
C PHE A 153 5.48 -3.75 -10.31
N HIS A 154 4.33 -3.49 -10.89
CA HIS A 154 3.83 -2.15 -11.13
C HIS A 154 2.63 -1.88 -10.24
N ILE A 155 2.71 -0.79 -9.48
CA ILE A 155 1.66 -0.35 -8.55
C ILE A 155 0.56 0.31 -9.37
N ALA A 156 -0.65 -0.22 -9.28
CA ALA A 156 -1.79 0.30 -10.02
C ALA A 156 -2.15 1.74 -9.59
N PRO A 157 -2.81 2.52 -10.47
CA PRO A 157 -3.40 3.80 -10.08
C PRO A 157 -4.27 3.65 -8.83
N ALA A 158 -4.21 4.62 -7.94
CA ALA A 158 -4.96 4.65 -6.69
C ALA A 158 -4.68 3.50 -5.70
N GLN A 159 -3.65 2.69 -5.91
CA GLN A 159 -3.32 1.59 -5.01
C GLN A 159 -2.49 2.05 -3.82
N GLY A 160 -3.00 1.76 -2.59
CA GLY A 160 -2.29 1.96 -1.33
C GLY A 160 -1.43 0.75 -0.93
N PHE A 161 -0.37 1.00 -0.17
CA PHE A 161 0.54 -0.02 0.35
C PHE A 161 1.28 0.49 1.59
N PHE A 162 1.86 -0.42 2.36
CA PHE A 162 2.71 -0.05 3.49
C PHE A 162 4.19 -0.07 3.13
N VAL A 163 4.94 0.79 3.80
CA VAL A 163 6.41 0.82 3.85
C VAL A 163 6.88 0.91 5.30
N ASN A 164 8.12 0.46 5.60
CA ASN A 164 8.69 0.54 6.94
C ASN A 164 9.82 1.55 6.97
N ALA A 165 9.60 2.69 7.61
CA ALA A 165 10.53 3.82 7.65
C ALA A 165 11.70 3.60 8.63
N LEU A 166 12.91 3.95 8.21
CA LEU A 166 14.10 3.92 9.05
C LEU A 166 14.09 5.00 10.16
N GLY A 167 13.42 6.13 9.88
CA GLY A 167 13.36 7.29 10.76
C GLY A 167 12.26 8.25 10.35
N SER A 168 12.42 9.52 10.72
CA SER A 168 11.62 10.62 10.16
C SER A 168 12.19 10.99 8.80
N GLU A 169 11.88 10.19 7.80
CA GLU A 169 12.40 10.23 6.45
C GLU A 169 11.31 10.57 5.43
N ASN A 170 11.68 10.69 4.17
CA ASN A 170 10.73 10.91 3.09
C ASN A 170 10.70 9.69 2.14
N LEU A 171 9.49 9.33 1.71
CA LEU A 171 9.30 8.48 0.53
C LEU A 171 9.13 9.38 -0.70
N ASN A 172 9.97 9.17 -1.71
CA ASN A 172 9.90 9.92 -2.95
C ASN A 172 9.30 9.02 -4.05
N ILE A 173 8.20 9.48 -4.64
CA ILE A 173 7.58 8.86 -5.82
C ILE A 173 7.71 9.86 -6.95
N THR A 174 8.64 9.59 -7.88
CA THR A 174 8.97 10.53 -8.94
C THR A 174 8.12 10.30 -10.19
N GLU A 175 7.94 11.34 -10.97
CA GLU A 175 7.27 11.29 -12.27
C GLU A 175 7.92 10.27 -13.23
N ALA A 176 9.24 10.10 -13.13
CA ALA A 176 10.01 9.15 -13.93
C ALA A 176 9.69 7.68 -13.64
N MET A 177 9.05 7.36 -12.51
CA MET A 177 8.61 5.99 -12.17
C MET A 177 7.32 5.58 -12.89
N GLN A 178 6.62 6.53 -13.51
CA GLN A 178 5.35 6.26 -14.18
C GLN A 178 5.55 5.37 -15.40
N SER A 179 4.64 4.43 -15.59
CA SER A 179 4.66 3.51 -16.73
C SER A 179 3.26 3.27 -17.26
N HIS A 180 3.19 2.86 -18.52
CA HIS A 180 1.96 2.42 -19.14
C HIS A 180 1.92 0.90 -19.19
N GLN A 181 0.86 0.29 -18.66
CA GLN A 181 0.64 -1.16 -18.69
C GLN A 181 -0.59 -1.50 -19.55
N GLU A 182 -0.46 -2.53 -20.38
CA GLU A 182 -1.53 -2.93 -21.31
C GLU A 182 -2.68 -3.70 -20.64
N THR A 183 -2.45 -4.26 -19.44
CA THR A 183 -3.44 -5.06 -18.72
C THR A 183 -3.63 -4.54 -17.32
N ASP A 184 -4.87 -4.20 -16.98
CA ASP A 184 -5.25 -3.89 -15.61
C ASP A 184 -5.10 -5.12 -14.72
N SER A 185 -4.26 -4.98 -13.70
CA SER A 185 -4.22 -5.96 -12.63
C SER A 185 -3.97 -5.27 -11.30
N PHE A 186 -5.04 -5.00 -10.61
CA PHE A 186 -4.96 -4.73 -9.18
C PHE A 186 -4.50 -6.04 -8.52
N LEU A 187 -3.25 -6.09 -8.11
CA LEU A 187 -2.60 -7.25 -7.49
C LEU A 187 -2.62 -8.55 -8.34
N ARG A 188 -1.75 -8.69 -9.31
CA ARG A 188 -1.54 -9.96 -10.03
C ARG A 188 -0.23 -10.61 -9.61
N LEU A 189 -0.34 -11.78 -8.97
CA LEU A 189 0.80 -12.63 -8.65
C LEU A 189 1.15 -13.52 -9.85
N THR A 190 2.41 -13.49 -10.26
CA THR A 190 2.96 -14.56 -11.09
C THR A 190 3.50 -15.66 -10.17
N SER A 191 3.18 -16.92 -10.44
CA SER A 191 3.68 -18.04 -9.64
C SER A 191 5.20 -18.14 -9.77
N ARG A 192 5.90 -18.15 -8.63
CA ARG A 192 7.34 -18.44 -8.53
C ARG A 192 7.55 -19.72 -7.75
N ARG A 193 8.74 -20.30 -7.82
CA ARG A 193 9.07 -21.48 -7.01
C ARG A 193 9.26 -21.07 -5.56
N GLU A 194 8.36 -21.51 -4.70
CA GLU A 194 8.36 -21.18 -3.28
C GLU A 194 7.97 -22.39 -2.44
N ILE A 195 8.35 -22.36 -1.17
CA ILE A 195 7.83 -23.24 -0.14
C ILE A 195 7.02 -22.37 0.80
N GLN A 196 5.73 -22.59 0.85
CA GLN A 196 4.87 -21.89 1.79
C GLN A 196 4.69 -22.77 3.04
N LEU A 197 5.04 -22.21 4.20
CA LEU A 197 4.77 -22.81 5.50
C LEU A 197 3.52 -22.14 6.08
N THR A 198 2.50 -22.94 6.32
CA THR A 198 1.25 -22.46 6.89
C THR A 198 1.06 -22.97 8.30
N LEU A 199 0.87 -22.07 9.25
CA LEU A 199 0.50 -22.40 10.64
C LEU A 199 -0.94 -21.97 10.87
N THR A 200 -1.79 -22.92 11.26
CA THR A 200 -3.20 -22.69 11.55
C THR A 200 -3.53 -23.04 12.99
N ASN A 201 -4.21 -22.14 13.70
CA ASN A 201 -4.76 -22.36 15.02
C ASN A 201 -6.27 -22.06 15.01
N GLY A 202 -7.06 -23.02 14.54
CA GLY A 202 -8.51 -22.85 14.42
C GLY A 202 -8.89 -21.78 13.39
N SER A 203 -9.16 -20.57 13.85
CA SER A 203 -9.57 -19.45 12.99
C SER A 203 -8.42 -18.62 12.45
N ASP A 204 -7.24 -18.72 13.05
CA ASP A 204 -6.08 -17.90 12.68
C ASP A 204 -5.11 -18.70 11.81
N THR A 205 -4.67 -18.08 10.72
CA THR A 205 -3.67 -18.66 9.81
C THR A 205 -2.52 -17.66 9.61
N ARG A 206 -1.28 -18.17 9.69
CA ARG A 206 -0.05 -17.42 9.39
C ARG A 206 0.75 -18.19 8.34
N ASN A 207 1.34 -17.45 7.41
CA ASN A 207 2.18 -18.02 6.37
C ASN A 207 3.59 -17.45 6.47
N ALA A 208 4.58 -18.31 6.16
CA ALA A 208 5.95 -17.91 5.88
C ALA A 208 6.35 -18.52 4.54
N ASP A 209 6.88 -17.71 3.64
CA ASP A 209 7.25 -18.12 2.31
C ASP A 209 8.77 -18.13 2.19
N ILE A 210 9.32 -19.24 1.67
CA ILE A 210 10.76 -19.44 1.46
C ILE A 210 11.01 -19.51 -0.05
N TYR A 211 11.89 -18.64 -0.52
CA TYR A 211 12.26 -18.56 -1.93
C TYR A 211 13.70 -18.96 -2.14
N TYR A 212 13.97 -19.60 -3.27
CA TYR A 212 15.34 -19.88 -3.72
C TYR A 212 15.76 -18.80 -4.71
N ILE A 213 16.70 -17.97 -4.29
CA ILE A 213 17.21 -16.83 -5.07
C ILE A 213 18.72 -17.01 -5.22
N GLU A 214 19.22 -16.89 -6.44
CA GLU A 214 20.65 -16.91 -6.69
C GLU A 214 21.34 -15.70 -6.03
N GLY A 215 22.37 -15.99 -5.22
CA GLY A 215 23.13 -14.95 -4.51
C GLY A 215 22.56 -14.54 -3.13
N ALA A 216 21.40 -15.08 -2.71
CA ALA A 216 20.90 -14.87 -1.35
C ALA A 216 21.77 -15.56 -0.30
N THR A 217 21.88 -14.98 0.89
CA THR A 217 22.63 -15.56 2.01
C THR A 217 21.72 -16.42 2.91
N THR A 218 22.28 -16.98 3.98
CA THR A 218 21.49 -17.66 5.04
C THR A 218 21.09 -16.71 6.18
N GLY A 219 21.47 -15.45 6.08
CA GLY A 219 21.11 -14.38 7.02
C GLY A 219 19.99 -13.51 6.46
N TRP A 220 19.73 -12.39 7.13
CA TRP A 220 18.80 -11.39 6.66
C TRP A 220 19.42 -10.60 5.50
N ASP A 221 18.78 -10.67 4.33
CA ASP A 221 19.17 -9.95 3.13
C ASP A 221 18.14 -8.85 2.84
N ASN A 222 18.44 -7.59 3.24
CA ASN A 222 17.54 -6.46 3.02
C ASN A 222 17.24 -6.26 1.52
N GLY A 223 15.96 -6.16 1.17
CA GLY A 223 15.48 -6.08 -0.21
C GLY A 223 15.18 -7.45 -0.84
N TYR A 224 15.52 -8.55 -0.16
CA TYR A 224 15.20 -9.93 -0.58
C TYR A 224 14.36 -10.64 0.49
N ASP A 225 14.69 -10.44 1.76
CA ASP A 225 13.87 -10.90 2.88
C ASP A 225 12.87 -9.83 3.30
N SER A 226 11.74 -10.26 3.83
CA SER A 226 10.68 -9.38 4.31
C SER A 226 10.06 -9.93 5.59
N SER A 227 9.78 -9.05 6.54
CA SER A 227 9.04 -9.41 7.74
C SER A 227 7.55 -9.61 7.45
N ILE A 228 6.87 -10.30 8.35
CA ILE A 228 5.42 -10.48 8.29
C ILE A 228 4.77 -9.24 8.91
N PHE A 229 4.14 -8.41 8.08
CA PHE A 229 3.36 -7.26 8.57
C PHE A 229 2.10 -7.73 9.29
N GLY A 230 1.87 -7.20 10.49
CA GLY A 230 0.73 -7.60 11.33
C GLY A 230 0.93 -8.95 12.05
N GLY A 231 2.15 -9.48 12.08
CA GLY A 231 2.52 -10.66 12.85
C GLY A 231 2.67 -10.38 14.34
N ILE A 232 2.00 -11.17 15.16
CA ILE A 232 1.82 -11.32 16.62
C ILE A 232 0.81 -10.38 17.19
#